data_f2281fa73812043d940450d73cd38a1d
#
_entry.id   f2281fa73812043d940450d73cd38a1d
#
_cell.length_a   1.000
_cell.length_b   1.000
_cell.length_c   1.000
_cell.angle_alpha   90.00
_cell.angle_beta   90.00
_cell.angle_gamma   90.00
#
_symmetry.space_group_name_H-M   'P 1'
#
loop_
_entity.id
_entity.type
_entity.pdbx_description
1 polymer ?
#
loop_
_entity_poly.entity_id
_entity_poly.type
_entity_poly.pdbx_seq_one_letter_code
_entity_poly.pdbx_strand_id
1 'polypeptide(L)'
;RMMRWCCSMFKTGPITRVLNSMYRNQQVLTFYGIRKSESVSRSKYNRVEDSSESVKINKQTVAAPIFFWLDADIWLYILAEKIDFNDAYRLGYERVGCWLCPNNNTRDVFLANVYMPERAKEWREFLIEFAKNIGKPDPEEYIDSGAWKARQGGNGLPAAQDVKIKFTNCTTEEHAKIYKLSRPFDDELVGMFVPFGKLAPELGRKLLNETFVVEPRTNVPIMSIQPFKENDFEYAVKIRTMNVADHEALQRKAGYQVRKFNACHKCLKCESVCKSGAISIMGDYYYINPDKCVHCGMCVNQKILRGGCMMDKYLRTKD
;
A
#
# COMPACT_ATOMS: atom_id res chain seq x y z
N ARG A 1 3.81 7.30 11.27
CA ARG A 1 4.74 6.41 10.51
C ARG A 1 4.10 5.98 9.20
N MET A 2 3.66 6.95 8.43
CA MET A 2 3.13 6.67 7.11
C MET A 2 4.27 6.24 6.17
N MET A 3 3.95 5.39 5.19
CA MET A 3 4.82 5.02 4.08
C MET A 3 6.06 4.13 4.41
N ARG A 4 5.98 3.31 5.46
CA ARG A 4 6.99 2.26 5.72
C ARG A 4 6.53 0.84 5.38
N TRP A 5 5.63 0.72 4.40
CA TRP A 5 5.15 -0.59 3.94
C TRP A 5 6.29 -1.51 3.46
N CYS A 6 7.35 -0.94 2.88
CA CYS A 6 8.53 -1.68 2.46
C CYS A 6 9.22 -2.39 3.63
N CYS A 7 9.30 -1.77 4.81
CA CYS A 7 9.83 -2.44 5.99
C CYS A 7 9.01 -3.70 6.36
N SER A 8 7.69 -3.60 6.30
CA SER A 8 6.82 -4.74 6.60
C SER A 8 6.86 -5.81 5.52
N MET A 9 6.97 -5.41 4.25
CA MET A 9 6.96 -6.33 3.12
C MET A 9 8.29 -7.07 2.91
N PHE A 10 9.41 -6.33 3.01
CA PHE A 10 10.72 -6.85 2.62
C PHE A 10 11.67 -7.11 3.79
N LYS A 11 11.35 -6.66 4.98
CA LYS A 11 12.19 -6.85 6.17
C LYS A 11 11.46 -7.63 7.26
N THR A 12 10.53 -7.00 7.98
CA THR A 12 9.93 -7.62 9.17
C THR A 12 8.95 -8.74 8.85
N GLY A 13 8.22 -8.66 7.76
CA GLY A 13 7.28 -9.71 7.33
C GLY A 13 7.96 -11.03 6.97
N PRO A 14 8.97 -11.06 6.10
CA PRO A 14 9.74 -12.25 5.81
C PRO A 14 10.37 -12.86 7.05
N ILE A 15 11.04 -12.05 7.89
CA ILE A 15 11.65 -12.51 9.15
C ILE A 15 10.58 -13.17 10.05
N THR A 16 9.43 -12.50 10.24
CA THR A 16 8.34 -13.04 11.05
C THR A 16 7.84 -14.39 10.52
N ARG A 17 7.69 -14.54 9.20
CA ARG A 17 7.24 -15.80 8.60
C ARG A 17 8.25 -16.92 8.82
N VAL A 18 9.53 -16.66 8.56
CA VAL A 18 10.59 -17.64 8.72
C VAL A 18 10.70 -18.08 10.19
N LEU A 19 10.77 -17.14 11.11
CA LEU A 19 10.92 -17.47 12.54
C LEU A 19 9.71 -18.23 13.10
N ASN A 20 8.49 -17.84 12.72
CA ASN A 20 7.28 -18.57 13.13
C ASN A 20 7.20 -19.97 12.50
N SER A 21 7.76 -20.17 11.32
CA SER A 21 7.86 -21.50 10.70
C SER A 21 8.87 -22.39 11.41
N MET A 22 10.05 -21.82 11.72
CA MET A 22 11.15 -22.57 12.36
C MET A 22 10.86 -22.89 13.83
N TYR A 23 10.23 -21.97 14.56
CA TYR A 23 10.03 -22.05 16.02
C TYR A 23 8.56 -22.14 16.42
N ARG A 24 7.76 -22.88 15.67
CA ARG A 24 6.29 -22.90 15.76
C ARG A 24 5.72 -23.09 17.17
N ASN A 25 6.37 -23.92 18.01
CA ASN A 25 5.93 -24.28 19.36
C ASN A 25 6.97 -23.97 20.46
N GLN A 26 8.04 -23.27 20.09
CA GLN A 26 9.14 -23.00 21.02
C GLN A 26 9.01 -21.58 21.59
N GLN A 27 9.46 -21.40 22.83
CA GLN A 27 9.68 -20.09 23.41
C GLN A 27 10.93 -19.46 22.78
N VAL A 28 10.81 -18.25 22.22
CA VAL A 28 11.90 -17.54 21.56
C VAL A 28 12.28 -16.32 22.37
N LEU A 29 13.52 -16.28 22.85
CA LEU A 29 14.11 -15.09 23.44
C LEU A 29 14.81 -14.29 22.35
N THR A 30 14.39 -13.03 22.16
CA THR A 30 14.94 -12.14 21.13
C THR A 30 15.66 -10.97 21.79
N PHE A 31 16.94 -10.79 21.44
CA PHE A 31 17.71 -9.63 21.90
C PHE A 31 17.64 -8.50 20.86
N TYR A 32 17.31 -7.30 21.32
CA TYR A 32 17.28 -6.10 20.48
C TYR A 32 18.24 -5.02 20.98
N GLY A 33 19.00 -4.44 20.06
CA GLY A 33 19.81 -3.25 20.30
C GLY A 33 18.95 -1.97 20.35
N ILE A 34 17.83 -1.99 21.05
CA ILE A 34 16.92 -0.85 21.17
C ILE A 34 17.34 -0.02 22.39
N ARG A 35 17.37 1.31 22.22
CA ARG A 35 17.68 2.26 23.30
C ARG A 35 16.52 3.22 23.51
N LYS A 36 16.27 3.60 24.76
CA LYS A 36 15.22 4.54 25.15
C LYS A 36 15.40 5.92 24.50
N SER A 37 16.65 6.36 24.35
CA SER A 37 17.02 7.67 23.80
C SER A 37 16.77 7.83 22.30
N GLU A 38 16.59 6.74 21.54
CA GLU A 38 16.51 6.81 20.08
C GLU A 38 15.25 7.49 19.54
N SER A 39 14.14 7.47 20.26
CA SER A 39 12.91 8.17 19.89
C SER A 39 11.85 8.14 21.00
N VAL A 40 10.92 9.11 20.96
CA VAL A 40 9.75 9.15 21.84
C VAL A 40 8.91 7.86 21.81
N SER A 41 8.83 7.19 20.65
CA SER A 41 8.13 5.90 20.56
C SER A 41 8.87 4.80 21.31
N ARG A 42 10.21 4.73 21.19
CA ARG A 42 11.04 3.73 21.85
C ARG A 42 11.18 3.98 23.35
N SER A 43 11.08 5.23 23.79
CA SER A 43 11.11 5.55 25.21
C SER A 43 9.94 4.96 26.01
N LYS A 44 8.90 4.51 25.33
CA LYS A 44 7.71 3.87 25.92
C LYS A 44 7.81 2.35 26.03
N TYR A 45 8.88 1.76 25.50
CA TYR A 45 9.10 0.32 25.59
C TYR A 45 9.64 -0.06 26.98
N ASN A 46 9.50 -1.31 27.33
CA ASN A 46 10.16 -1.87 28.50
C ASN A 46 11.46 -2.57 28.09
N ARG A 47 12.35 -2.74 29.06
CA ARG A 47 13.59 -3.47 28.84
C ARG A 47 13.36 -4.96 28.50
N VAL A 48 12.29 -5.54 29.06
CA VAL A 48 11.83 -6.88 28.77
C VAL A 48 10.33 -6.83 28.49
N GLU A 49 9.89 -7.45 27.41
CA GLU A 49 8.50 -7.51 26.98
C GLU A 49 8.15 -8.88 26.38
N ASP A 50 6.87 -9.28 26.49
CA ASP A 50 6.40 -10.57 25.97
C ASP A 50 6.10 -10.56 24.46
N SER A 51 6.33 -9.44 23.78
CA SER A 51 6.13 -9.34 22.34
C SER A 51 6.90 -8.18 21.71
N SER A 52 7.10 -8.23 20.40
CA SER A 52 7.67 -7.16 19.61
C SER A 52 6.62 -6.51 18.72
N GLU A 53 6.63 -5.18 18.59
CA GLU A 53 5.77 -4.48 17.62
C GLU A 53 6.16 -4.73 16.16
N SER A 54 7.41 -5.08 15.90
CA SER A 54 7.97 -5.17 14.54
C SER A 54 8.07 -6.59 13.99
N VAL A 55 8.59 -7.53 14.77
CA VAL A 55 8.71 -8.95 14.42
C VAL A 55 7.93 -9.75 15.46
N LYS A 56 6.76 -10.22 15.07
CA LYS A 56 5.83 -10.92 15.97
C LYS A 56 6.01 -12.43 15.85
N ILE A 57 6.60 -13.05 16.87
CA ILE A 57 6.74 -14.48 17.02
C ILE A 57 5.68 -14.97 17.99
N ASN A 58 5.10 -16.16 17.76
CA ASN A 58 3.94 -16.65 18.52
C ASN A 58 4.21 -16.79 20.03
N LYS A 59 5.41 -17.25 20.40
CA LYS A 59 5.85 -17.36 21.80
C LYS A 59 7.18 -16.61 21.92
N GLN A 60 7.13 -15.33 22.23
CA GLN A 60 8.30 -14.45 22.22
C GLN A 60 8.47 -13.75 23.57
N THR A 61 9.70 -13.70 24.02
CA THR A 61 10.16 -12.71 25.01
C THR A 61 11.22 -11.83 24.36
N VAL A 62 11.07 -10.52 24.48
CA VAL A 62 12.02 -9.55 23.95
C VAL A 62 12.84 -8.96 25.08
N ALA A 63 14.15 -8.93 24.92
CA ALA A 63 15.07 -8.30 25.84
C ALA A 63 15.90 -7.23 25.13
N ALA A 64 16.01 -6.04 25.73
CA ALA A 64 16.82 -4.93 25.23
C ALA A 64 17.95 -4.61 26.26
N PRO A 65 19.08 -5.32 26.21
CA PRO A 65 20.15 -5.21 27.20
C PRO A 65 20.69 -3.78 27.37
N ILE A 66 20.81 -3.07 26.24
CA ILE A 66 21.36 -1.71 26.16
C ILE A 66 20.28 -0.62 26.19
N PHE A 67 19.10 -0.90 26.73
CA PHE A 67 17.94 0.00 26.68
C PHE A 67 18.21 1.39 27.28
N PHE A 68 19.01 1.47 28.30
CA PHE A 68 19.33 2.73 28.99
C PHE A 68 20.63 3.41 28.49
N TRP A 69 21.32 2.81 27.52
CA TRP A 69 22.53 3.39 26.98
C TRP A 69 22.24 4.62 26.13
N LEU A 70 23.17 5.58 26.18
CA LEU A 70 23.20 6.75 25.31
C LEU A 70 24.01 6.45 24.05
N ASP A 71 23.97 7.35 23.08
CA ASP A 71 24.82 7.24 21.87
C ASP A 71 26.31 7.21 22.22
N ALA A 72 26.73 8.01 23.20
CA ALA A 72 28.11 8.03 23.68
C ALA A 72 28.54 6.67 24.24
N ASP A 73 27.70 6.01 25.03
CA ASP A 73 28.01 4.70 25.62
C ASP A 73 28.27 3.65 24.56
N ILE A 74 27.45 3.66 23.49
CA ILE A 74 27.62 2.74 22.34
C ILE A 74 28.98 2.96 21.67
N TRP A 75 29.34 4.22 21.38
CA TRP A 75 30.59 4.51 20.69
C TRP A 75 31.80 4.23 21.57
N LEU A 76 31.74 4.56 22.84
CA LEU A 76 32.80 4.22 23.79
C LEU A 76 33.01 2.72 23.89
N TYR A 77 31.93 1.94 23.98
CA TYR A 77 32.01 0.49 24.02
C TYR A 77 32.60 -0.10 22.74
N ILE A 78 32.10 0.34 21.56
CA ILE A 78 32.60 -0.12 20.26
C ILE A 78 34.11 0.15 20.14
N LEU A 79 34.55 1.35 20.52
CA LEU A 79 35.96 1.73 20.44
C LEU A 79 36.82 1.00 21.46
N ALA A 80 36.36 0.86 22.71
CA ALA A 80 37.07 0.15 23.76
C ALA A 80 37.30 -1.33 23.44
N GLU A 81 36.26 -1.97 22.94
CA GLU A 81 36.28 -3.39 22.58
C GLU A 81 36.79 -3.65 21.15
N LYS A 82 37.16 -2.58 20.42
CA LYS A 82 37.63 -2.66 19.04
C LYS A 82 36.69 -3.41 18.11
N ILE A 83 35.40 -3.24 18.35
CA ILE A 83 34.34 -3.88 17.53
C ILE A 83 34.32 -3.20 16.16
N ASP A 84 34.31 -4.00 15.10
CA ASP A 84 34.12 -3.45 13.75
C ASP A 84 32.69 -2.96 13.56
N PHE A 85 32.55 -1.87 12.81
CA PHE A 85 31.25 -1.24 12.55
C PHE A 85 31.14 -0.80 11.10
N ASN A 86 29.92 -0.58 10.65
CA ASN A 86 29.62 -0.27 9.26
C ASN A 86 30.34 1.00 8.77
N ASP A 87 31.02 0.90 7.64
CA ASP A 87 31.80 1.97 7.04
C ASP A 87 31.01 3.23 6.73
N ALA A 88 29.71 3.14 6.55
CA ALA A 88 28.87 4.32 6.35
C ALA A 88 28.99 5.34 7.49
N TYR A 89 29.21 4.89 8.72
CA TYR A 89 29.49 5.79 9.85
C TYR A 89 30.83 6.54 9.66
N ARG A 90 31.85 5.87 9.09
CA ARG A 90 33.13 6.49 8.76
C ARG A 90 32.97 7.52 7.63
N LEU A 91 32.01 7.34 6.76
CA LEU A 91 31.65 8.27 5.68
C LEU A 91 30.76 9.43 6.15
N GLY A 92 30.41 9.50 7.42
CA GLY A 92 29.66 10.60 8.02
C GLY A 92 28.15 10.41 8.08
N TYR A 93 27.63 9.20 7.84
CA TYR A 93 26.23 8.90 8.09
C TYR A 93 25.96 8.83 9.60
N GLU A 94 24.96 9.53 10.06
CA GLU A 94 24.52 9.47 11.46
C GLU A 94 23.73 8.21 11.76
N ARG A 95 23.10 7.64 10.75
CA ARG A 95 22.27 6.46 10.87
C ARG A 95 22.34 5.63 9.60
N VAL A 96 22.75 4.39 9.75
CA VAL A 96 22.78 3.44 8.65
C VAL A 96 21.41 2.78 8.47
N GLY A 97 20.88 2.81 7.26
CA GLY A 97 19.61 2.21 6.87
C GLY A 97 19.57 1.96 5.37
N CYS A 98 18.37 1.85 4.81
CA CYS A 98 18.21 1.76 3.37
C CYS A 98 18.60 3.11 2.74
N TRP A 99 19.60 3.15 1.88
CA TRP A 99 20.06 4.38 1.22
C TRP A 99 18.96 5.01 0.32
N LEU A 100 18.04 4.20 -0.21
CA LEU A 100 16.87 4.63 -0.99
C LEU A 100 15.65 5.00 -0.13
N CYS A 101 15.81 5.11 1.18
CA CYS A 101 14.65 5.30 2.07
C CYS A 101 14.05 6.70 1.90
N PRO A 102 12.72 6.81 1.64
CA PRO A 102 12.05 8.11 1.57
C PRO A 102 12.03 8.85 2.91
N ASN A 103 12.47 8.21 4.00
CA ASN A 103 12.62 8.84 5.32
C ASN A 103 14.07 9.31 5.61
N ASN A 104 14.99 9.15 4.68
CA ASN A 104 16.34 9.67 4.83
C ASN A 104 16.33 11.21 4.86
N ASN A 105 17.24 11.77 5.64
CA ASN A 105 17.43 13.22 5.68
C ASN A 105 18.18 13.72 4.43
N THR A 106 18.30 15.04 4.28
CA THR A 106 18.97 15.66 3.12
C THR A 106 20.46 15.34 3.10
N ARG A 107 21.09 15.25 4.28
CA ARG A 107 22.50 14.90 4.41
C ARG A 107 22.78 13.48 3.90
N ASP A 108 21.94 12.48 4.26
CA ASP A 108 22.11 11.10 3.79
C ASP A 108 22.03 11.02 2.27
N VAL A 109 21.14 11.82 1.65
CA VAL A 109 21.02 11.90 0.18
C VAL A 109 22.25 12.55 -0.44
N PHE A 110 22.74 13.63 0.16
CA PHE A 110 24.00 14.27 -0.27
C PHE A 110 25.17 13.28 -0.22
N LEU A 111 25.34 12.57 0.89
CA LEU A 111 26.39 11.57 1.04
C LEU A 111 26.25 10.42 0.03
N ALA A 112 25.04 10.00 -0.29
CA ALA A 112 24.79 9.00 -1.32
C ALA A 112 25.23 9.50 -2.71
N ASN A 113 24.99 10.77 -3.05
CA ASN A 113 25.45 11.35 -4.31
C ASN A 113 27.00 11.47 -4.36
N VAL A 114 27.64 11.71 -3.23
CA VAL A 114 29.11 11.81 -3.15
C VAL A 114 29.78 10.44 -3.26
N TYR A 115 29.30 9.46 -2.50
CA TYR A 115 29.98 8.16 -2.37
C TYR A 115 29.45 7.06 -3.29
N MET A 116 28.24 7.25 -3.86
CA MET A 116 27.61 6.28 -4.77
C MET A 116 26.93 6.99 -5.95
N PRO A 117 27.67 7.83 -6.73
CA PRO A 117 27.10 8.73 -7.72
C PRO A 117 26.32 7.99 -8.83
N GLU A 118 26.82 6.87 -9.33
CA GLU A 118 26.16 6.10 -10.38
C GLU A 118 24.81 5.54 -9.90
N ARG A 119 24.79 4.90 -8.73
CA ARG A 119 23.56 4.39 -8.13
C ARG A 119 22.56 5.48 -7.77
N ALA A 120 23.06 6.63 -7.30
CA ALA A 120 22.20 7.77 -7.01
C ALA A 120 21.55 8.33 -8.27
N LYS A 121 22.29 8.37 -9.40
CA LYS A 121 21.78 8.75 -10.72
C LYS A 121 20.72 7.78 -11.23
N GLU A 122 20.99 6.49 -11.23
CA GLU A 122 20.01 5.45 -11.63
C GLU A 122 18.73 5.56 -10.82
N TRP A 123 18.86 5.77 -9.52
CA TRP A 123 17.69 5.93 -8.64
C TRP A 123 16.91 7.21 -8.94
N ARG A 124 17.58 8.32 -9.20
CA ARG A 124 16.93 9.57 -9.60
C ARG A 124 16.16 9.40 -10.91
N GLU A 125 16.74 8.78 -11.91
CA GLU A 125 16.10 8.50 -13.18
C GLU A 125 14.85 7.63 -13.02
N PHE A 126 14.95 6.55 -12.23
CA PHE A 126 13.80 5.71 -11.88
C PHE A 126 12.67 6.50 -11.20
N LEU A 127 13.01 7.38 -10.26
CA LEU A 127 12.01 8.20 -9.57
C LEU A 127 11.34 9.21 -10.50
N ILE A 128 12.08 9.81 -11.44
CA ILE A 128 11.54 10.73 -12.45
C ILE A 128 10.56 9.99 -13.36
N GLU A 129 10.95 8.82 -13.86
CA GLU A 129 10.06 8.00 -14.67
C GLU A 129 8.79 7.63 -13.90
N PHE A 130 8.93 7.18 -12.66
CA PHE A 130 7.80 6.90 -11.79
C PHE A 130 6.92 8.13 -11.57
N ALA A 131 7.50 9.31 -11.37
CA ALA A 131 6.77 10.57 -11.21
C ALA A 131 5.97 10.94 -12.48
N LYS A 132 6.54 10.74 -13.66
CA LYS A 132 5.85 10.86 -14.96
C LYS A 132 4.66 9.93 -15.04
N ASN A 133 4.86 8.65 -14.71
CA ASN A 133 3.80 7.63 -14.76
C ASN A 133 2.65 7.88 -13.79
N ILE A 134 2.88 8.59 -12.69
CA ILE A 134 1.82 8.98 -11.75
C ILE A 134 1.24 10.39 -12.02
N GLY A 135 1.61 11.02 -13.13
CA GLY A 135 1.05 12.30 -13.57
C GLY A 135 1.51 13.51 -12.77
N LYS A 136 2.78 13.54 -12.30
CA LYS A 136 3.32 14.75 -11.69
C LYS A 136 3.61 15.79 -12.77
N PRO A 137 3.18 17.08 -12.60
CA PRO A 137 3.35 18.10 -13.62
C PRO A 137 4.82 18.38 -13.95
N ASP A 138 5.67 18.49 -12.92
CA ASP A 138 7.11 18.76 -13.06
C ASP A 138 7.91 17.64 -12.38
N PRO A 139 8.07 16.48 -13.06
CA PRO A 139 8.65 15.29 -12.44
C PRO A 139 10.06 15.48 -11.92
N GLU A 140 10.90 16.24 -12.63
CA GLU A 140 12.29 16.49 -12.23
C GLU A 140 12.36 17.38 -11.00
N GLU A 141 11.65 18.51 -11.01
CA GLU A 141 11.60 19.40 -9.85
C GLU A 141 10.99 18.70 -8.64
N TYR A 142 9.93 17.90 -8.84
CA TYR A 142 9.30 17.09 -7.78
C TYR A 142 10.29 16.13 -7.11
N ILE A 143 11.20 15.55 -7.89
CA ILE A 143 12.22 14.64 -7.36
C ILE A 143 13.37 15.41 -6.73
N ASP A 144 13.91 16.43 -7.40
CA ASP A 144 15.10 17.16 -6.97
C ASP A 144 14.83 18.03 -5.72
N SER A 145 13.65 18.61 -5.60
CA SER A 145 13.21 19.30 -4.37
C SER A 145 12.98 18.33 -3.19
N GLY A 146 12.97 17.02 -3.42
CA GLY A 146 12.68 16.02 -2.41
C GLY A 146 11.22 15.95 -1.99
N ALA A 147 10.29 16.54 -2.75
CA ALA A 147 8.85 16.52 -2.47
C ALA A 147 8.25 15.10 -2.44
N TRP A 148 8.90 14.13 -3.07
CA TRP A 148 8.56 12.72 -3.02
C TRP A 148 8.86 12.06 -1.66
N LYS A 149 9.68 12.68 -0.82
CA LYS A 149 10.10 12.10 0.46
C LYS A 149 9.04 12.26 1.53
N ALA A 150 8.80 11.20 2.29
CA ALA A 150 7.85 11.20 3.39
C ALA A 150 8.18 12.20 4.51
N ARG A 151 9.47 12.50 4.70
CA ARG A 151 9.96 13.38 5.76
C ARG A 151 9.79 14.86 5.46
N GLN A 152 9.73 15.23 4.19
CA GLN A 152 9.54 16.60 3.72
C GLN A 152 8.06 16.92 3.44
N GLY A 153 7.14 16.08 3.93
CA GLY A 153 5.71 16.32 3.82
C GLY A 153 5.25 16.34 2.38
N GLY A 154 5.51 15.24 1.66
CA GLY A 154 5.10 15.10 0.27
C GLY A 154 3.68 15.65 0.07
N ASN A 155 3.52 16.53 -0.90
CA ASN A 155 2.28 17.23 -1.20
C ASN A 155 1.08 16.31 -1.48
N GLY A 156 1.29 15.00 -1.60
CA GLY A 156 0.24 14.00 -1.74
C GLY A 156 -0.57 13.70 -0.46
N LEU A 157 -0.07 14.08 0.72
CA LEU A 157 -0.77 13.78 1.99
C LEU A 157 -1.99 14.68 2.24
N PRO A 158 -1.93 16.01 2.03
CA PRO A 158 -3.10 16.87 2.10
C PRO A 158 -4.15 16.53 1.03
N ALA A 159 -3.73 16.25 -0.20
CA ALA A 159 -4.63 15.86 -1.28
C ALA A 159 -5.36 14.53 -1.01
N ALA A 160 -4.76 13.63 -0.23
CA ALA A 160 -5.37 12.35 0.12
C ALA A 160 -6.50 12.45 1.17
N GLN A 161 -6.63 13.58 1.86
CA GLN A 161 -7.65 13.77 2.88
C GLN A 161 -9.02 14.13 2.29
N ASP A 162 -9.07 14.71 1.10
CA ASP A 162 -10.29 15.26 0.49
C ASP A 162 -10.96 14.34 -0.55
N VAL A 163 -10.42 13.15 -0.78
CA VAL A 163 -10.95 12.26 -1.82
C VAL A 163 -12.07 11.38 -1.30
N LYS A 164 -13.26 11.90 -1.32
CA LYS A 164 -14.48 11.11 -1.16
C LYS A 164 -14.89 10.51 -2.51
N ILE A 165 -15.25 9.23 -2.51
CA ILE A 165 -15.92 8.62 -3.67
C ILE A 165 -17.22 9.39 -3.88
N LYS A 166 -17.35 10.06 -5.03
CA LYS A 166 -18.58 10.77 -5.37
C LYS A 166 -19.61 9.75 -5.84
N PHE A 167 -20.75 9.73 -5.19
CA PHE A 167 -21.89 8.89 -5.57
C PHE A 167 -23.21 9.55 -5.16
N THR A 168 -24.26 9.15 -5.84
CA THR A 168 -25.66 9.43 -5.47
C THR A 168 -26.38 8.10 -5.17
N ASN A 169 -27.40 8.16 -4.33
CA ASN A 169 -28.24 6.98 -4.11
C ASN A 169 -29.25 6.91 -5.27
N CYS A 170 -29.45 5.69 -5.78
CA CYS A 170 -30.51 5.47 -6.78
C CYS A 170 -31.89 5.61 -6.12
N THR A 171 -32.76 6.42 -6.68
CA THR A 171 -34.10 6.66 -6.16
C THR A 171 -35.12 5.58 -6.57
N THR A 172 -34.79 4.81 -7.60
CA THR A 172 -35.70 3.83 -8.21
C THR A 172 -35.41 2.38 -7.80
N GLU A 173 -34.21 2.10 -7.28
CA GLU A 173 -33.80 0.76 -6.90
C GLU A 173 -33.15 0.76 -5.52
N GLU A 174 -33.63 -0.09 -4.63
CA GLU A 174 -33.03 -0.28 -3.31
C GLU A 174 -31.62 -0.88 -3.42
N HIS A 175 -30.75 -0.49 -2.48
CA HIS A 175 -29.36 -0.95 -2.41
C HIS A 175 -28.56 -0.69 -3.69
N ALA A 176 -28.93 0.35 -4.47
CA ALA A 176 -28.24 0.80 -5.65
C ALA A 176 -27.60 2.18 -5.44
N LYS A 177 -26.34 2.33 -5.87
CA LYS A 177 -25.62 3.60 -5.89
C LYS A 177 -25.06 3.87 -7.27
N ILE A 178 -25.08 5.17 -7.65
CA ILE A 178 -24.55 5.65 -8.90
C ILE A 178 -23.23 6.36 -8.58
N TYR A 179 -22.14 5.82 -9.07
CA TYR A 179 -20.80 6.34 -8.79
C TYR A 179 -20.26 7.12 -9.99
N LYS A 180 -19.65 8.28 -9.72
CA LYS A 180 -18.93 9.06 -10.72
C LYS A 180 -17.69 8.33 -11.19
N LEU A 181 -17.49 8.27 -12.50
CA LEU A 181 -16.27 7.81 -13.15
C LEU A 181 -15.45 9.00 -13.67
N SER A 182 -14.12 8.84 -13.72
CA SER A 182 -13.20 9.81 -14.33
C SER A 182 -12.98 9.60 -15.82
N ARG A 183 -13.40 8.45 -16.33
CA ARG A 183 -13.31 8.02 -17.75
C ARG A 183 -14.49 7.13 -18.12
N PRO A 184 -14.74 6.88 -19.40
CA PRO A 184 -15.83 6.00 -19.84
C PRO A 184 -15.83 4.65 -19.17
N PHE A 185 -17.02 4.09 -18.98
CA PHE A 185 -17.22 2.71 -18.53
C PHE A 185 -16.63 1.75 -19.57
N ASP A 186 -15.84 0.78 -19.11
CA ASP A 186 -15.18 -0.22 -19.95
C ASP A 186 -15.08 -1.58 -19.24
N ASP A 187 -14.56 -2.59 -19.97
CA ASP A 187 -14.37 -3.95 -19.45
C ASP A 187 -13.30 -4.01 -18.33
N GLU A 188 -12.38 -3.06 -18.28
CA GLU A 188 -11.40 -2.97 -17.19
C GLU A 188 -12.11 -2.72 -15.85
N LEU A 189 -13.11 -1.82 -15.83
CA LEU A 189 -13.91 -1.59 -14.62
C LEU A 189 -14.64 -2.85 -14.20
N VAL A 190 -15.32 -3.53 -15.14
CA VAL A 190 -16.04 -4.78 -14.87
C VAL A 190 -15.09 -5.84 -14.32
N GLY A 191 -13.93 -6.02 -14.95
CA GLY A 191 -12.88 -6.95 -14.52
C GLY A 191 -12.36 -6.69 -13.10
N MET A 192 -12.39 -5.44 -12.62
CA MET A 192 -12.01 -5.11 -11.25
C MET A 192 -12.95 -5.72 -10.20
N PHE A 193 -14.12 -6.23 -10.59
CA PHE A 193 -15.07 -6.86 -9.68
C PHE A 193 -14.91 -8.38 -9.55
N VAL A 194 -14.05 -9.02 -10.32
CA VAL A 194 -13.68 -10.44 -10.17
C VAL A 194 -13.38 -10.85 -8.72
N PRO A 195 -12.72 -10.04 -7.86
CA PRO A 195 -12.48 -10.44 -6.47
C PRO A 195 -13.72 -10.68 -5.61
N PHE A 196 -14.90 -10.23 -6.04
CA PHE A 196 -16.17 -10.45 -5.33
C PHE A 196 -16.87 -11.74 -5.73
N GLY A 197 -16.61 -12.25 -6.93
CA GLY A 197 -17.25 -13.44 -7.44
C GLY A 197 -17.04 -13.62 -8.94
N LYS A 198 -17.74 -14.59 -9.50
CA LYS A 198 -17.73 -14.84 -10.95
C LYS A 198 -18.54 -13.77 -11.67
N LEU A 199 -18.00 -13.24 -12.75
CA LEU A 199 -18.72 -12.33 -13.64
C LEU A 199 -19.70 -13.14 -14.54
N ALA A 200 -20.92 -12.70 -14.60
CA ALA A 200 -22.01 -13.35 -15.35
C ALA A 200 -22.75 -12.32 -16.22
N PRO A 201 -22.16 -11.86 -17.33
CA PRO A 201 -22.82 -10.92 -18.24
C PRO A 201 -24.05 -11.51 -18.93
N GLU A 202 -24.11 -12.82 -19.05
CA GLU A 202 -25.25 -13.57 -19.63
C GLU A 202 -26.53 -13.43 -18.82
N LEU A 203 -26.43 -13.13 -17.52
CA LEU A 203 -27.59 -12.89 -16.65
C LEU A 203 -28.11 -11.46 -16.74
N GLY A 204 -27.28 -10.56 -17.29
CA GLY A 204 -27.56 -9.14 -17.37
C GLY A 204 -28.43 -8.73 -18.57
N ARG A 205 -29.03 -7.56 -18.46
CA ARG A 205 -29.77 -6.92 -19.56
C ARG A 205 -28.82 -6.43 -20.62
N LYS A 206 -28.75 -7.10 -21.76
CA LYS A 206 -27.81 -6.76 -22.87
C LYS A 206 -27.93 -5.30 -23.33
N LEU A 207 -29.16 -4.77 -23.43
CA LEU A 207 -29.41 -3.38 -23.83
C LEU A 207 -28.83 -2.35 -22.86
N LEU A 208 -28.62 -2.72 -21.61
CA LEU A 208 -28.04 -1.85 -20.57
C LEU A 208 -26.58 -2.15 -20.29
N ASN A 209 -25.95 -3.07 -21.03
CA ASN A 209 -24.61 -3.55 -20.77
C ASN A 209 -24.40 -3.92 -19.29
N GLU A 210 -25.40 -4.63 -18.72
CA GLU A 210 -25.41 -5.01 -17.31
C GLU A 210 -24.66 -6.33 -17.12
N THR A 211 -23.80 -6.37 -16.12
CA THR A 211 -23.06 -7.59 -15.72
C THR A 211 -23.37 -7.90 -14.27
N PHE A 212 -23.75 -9.16 -13.99
CA PHE A 212 -23.90 -9.64 -12.62
C PHE A 212 -22.57 -10.18 -12.09
N VAL A 213 -22.40 -10.05 -10.78
CA VAL A 213 -21.37 -10.76 -10.01
C VAL A 213 -22.10 -11.80 -9.18
N VAL A 214 -21.76 -13.07 -9.36
CA VAL A 214 -22.36 -14.18 -8.65
C VAL A 214 -21.39 -14.77 -7.63
N GLU A 215 -21.90 -15.18 -6.49
CA GLU A 215 -21.10 -15.82 -5.44
C GLU A 215 -20.63 -17.20 -5.95
N PRO A 216 -19.31 -17.51 -5.89
CA PRO A 216 -18.73 -18.68 -6.55
C PRO A 216 -19.26 -20.04 -6.08
N ARG A 217 -19.74 -20.14 -4.83
CA ARG A 217 -20.21 -21.40 -4.26
C ARG A 217 -21.67 -21.67 -4.52
N THR A 218 -22.49 -20.61 -4.44
CA THR A 218 -23.95 -20.74 -4.53
C THR A 218 -24.50 -20.36 -5.90
N ASN A 219 -23.71 -19.71 -6.75
CA ASN A 219 -24.11 -19.09 -8.02
C ASN A 219 -25.26 -18.08 -7.86
N VAL A 220 -25.45 -17.53 -6.67
CA VAL A 220 -26.47 -16.51 -6.41
C VAL A 220 -25.89 -15.14 -6.78
N PRO A 221 -26.62 -14.30 -7.55
CA PRO A 221 -26.21 -12.94 -7.85
C PRO A 221 -26.11 -12.10 -6.56
N ILE A 222 -24.98 -11.47 -6.33
CA ILE A 222 -24.73 -10.61 -5.16
C ILE A 222 -24.61 -9.14 -5.54
N MET A 223 -24.36 -8.84 -6.82
CA MET A 223 -24.18 -7.48 -7.31
C MET A 223 -24.52 -7.41 -8.80
N SER A 224 -25.06 -6.28 -9.25
CA SER A 224 -25.09 -5.92 -10.67
C SER A 224 -24.36 -4.63 -10.92
N ILE A 225 -23.72 -4.53 -12.08
CA ILE A 225 -22.89 -3.40 -12.53
C ILE A 225 -23.35 -3.03 -13.92
N GLN A 226 -23.70 -1.77 -14.13
CA GLN A 226 -24.09 -1.29 -15.45
C GLN A 226 -23.66 0.17 -15.67
N PRO A 227 -23.28 0.59 -16.89
CA PRO A 227 -23.11 1.99 -17.20
C PRO A 227 -24.41 2.75 -16.93
N PHE A 228 -24.27 3.99 -16.48
CA PHE A 228 -25.43 4.83 -16.17
C PHE A 228 -25.21 6.25 -16.65
N LYS A 229 -26.30 6.91 -17.04
CA LYS A 229 -26.30 8.35 -17.34
C LYS A 229 -26.86 9.09 -16.15
N GLU A 230 -26.10 10.00 -15.59
CA GLU A 230 -26.50 10.86 -14.49
C GLU A 230 -26.25 12.31 -14.88
N ASN A 231 -27.17 13.20 -14.57
CA ASN A 231 -27.08 14.60 -15.01
C ASN A 231 -25.84 15.33 -14.45
N ASP A 232 -25.40 14.95 -13.25
CA ASP A 232 -24.28 15.58 -12.56
C ASP A 232 -22.93 14.92 -12.87
N PHE A 233 -22.90 13.81 -13.62
CA PHE A 233 -21.69 13.04 -13.89
C PHE A 233 -21.53 12.79 -15.39
N GLU A 234 -20.41 13.21 -15.96
CA GLU A 234 -20.08 12.94 -17.35
C GLU A 234 -20.05 11.44 -17.66
N TYR A 235 -19.45 10.67 -16.77
CA TYR A 235 -19.43 9.21 -16.80
C TYR A 235 -19.86 8.66 -15.45
N ALA A 236 -20.71 7.64 -15.46
CA ALA A 236 -21.19 7.01 -14.24
C ALA A 236 -21.39 5.51 -14.39
N VAL A 237 -21.35 4.81 -13.27
CA VAL A 237 -21.69 3.39 -13.14
C VAL A 237 -22.73 3.21 -12.03
N LYS A 238 -23.80 2.49 -12.32
CA LYS A 238 -24.75 2.05 -11.30
C LYS A 238 -24.33 0.69 -10.79
N ILE A 239 -24.22 0.56 -9.48
CA ILE A 239 -23.90 -0.69 -8.80
C ILE A 239 -25.00 -0.96 -7.77
N ARG A 240 -25.66 -2.10 -7.92
CA ARG A 240 -26.69 -2.57 -7.01
C ARG A 240 -26.21 -3.83 -6.30
N THR A 241 -26.40 -3.92 -4.99
CA THR A 241 -26.13 -5.13 -4.20
C THR A 241 -27.42 -5.86 -3.89
N MET A 242 -27.37 -7.20 -3.86
CA MET A 242 -28.54 -8.06 -3.65
C MET A 242 -28.13 -9.36 -2.96
N ASN A 243 -29.06 -10.03 -2.33
CA ASN A 243 -28.89 -11.35 -1.72
C ASN A 243 -27.69 -11.45 -0.75
N VAL A 244 -27.41 -10.40 -0.01
CA VAL A 244 -26.32 -10.34 0.97
C VAL A 244 -26.82 -9.81 2.31
N ALA A 245 -26.23 -10.27 3.39
CA ALA A 245 -26.61 -9.83 4.74
C ALA A 245 -26.19 -8.39 5.05
N ASP A 246 -25.07 -7.93 4.50
CA ASP A 246 -24.53 -6.58 4.73
C ASP A 246 -24.29 -5.85 3.40
N HIS A 247 -25.34 -5.18 2.93
CA HIS A 247 -25.32 -4.38 1.71
C HIS A 247 -24.33 -3.21 1.81
N GLU A 248 -24.23 -2.56 2.98
CA GLU A 248 -23.35 -1.40 3.14
C GLU A 248 -21.88 -1.79 3.06
N ALA A 249 -21.49 -2.89 3.68
CA ALA A 249 -20.11 -3.37 3.60
C ALA A 249 -19.74 -3.75 2.15
N LEU A 250 -20.64 -4.41 1.42
CA LEU A 250 -20.39 -4.76 0.03
C LEU A 250 -20.33 -3.52 -0.88
N GLN A 251 -21.26 -2.57 -0.73
CA GLN A 251 -21.26 -1.30 -1.47
C GLN A 251 -20.00 -0.48 -1.18
N ARG A 252 -19.54 -0.43 0.08
CA ARG A 252 -18.27 0.23 0.42
C ARG A 252 -17.08 -0.38 -0.29
N LYS A 253 -17.01 -1.71 -0.36
CA LYS A 253 -15.96 -2.42 -1.11
C LYS A 253 -16.08 -2.21 -2.62
N ALA A 254 -17.31 -2.18 -3.16
CA ALA A 254 -17.58 -1.83 -4.55
C ALA A 254 -17.06 -0.42 -4.88
N GLY A 255 -17.36 0.55 -4.02
CA GLY A 255 -16.83 1.91 -4.12
C GLY A 255 -15.29 1.97 -4.13
N TYR A 256 -14.60 1.05 -3.44
CA TYR A 256 -13.14 0.97 -3.51
C TYR A 256 -12.62 0.54 -4.90
N GLN A 257 -13.36 -0.29 -5.62
CA GLN A 257 -13.00 -0.65 -6.99
C GLN A 257 -13.25 0.50 -7.98
N VAL A 258 -14.36 1.23 -7.80
CA VAL A 258 -14.60 2.45 -8.58
C VAL A 258 -13.49 3.49 -8.33
N ARG A 259 -13.09 3.69 -7.06
CA ARG A 259 -11.96 4.56 -6.73
C ARG A 259 -10.67 4.09 -7.40
N LYS A 260 -10.41 2.78 -7.39
CA LYS A 260 -9.25 2.22 -8.06
C LYS A 260 -9.28 2.53 -9.56
N PHE A 261 -10.40 2.32 -10.20
CA PHE A 261 -10.58 2.62 -11.62
C PHE A 261 -10.30 4.08 -11.94
N ASN A 262 -10.85 5.01 -11.13
CA ASN A 262 -10.69 6.45 -11.30
C ASN A 262 -9.24 6.94 -11.07
N ALA A 263 -8.50 6.31 -10.16
CA ALA A 263 -7.19 6.77 -9.71
C ALA A 263 -6.03 5.87 -10.14
N CYS A 264 -6.27 4.86 -10.99
CA CYS A 264 -5.26 3.87 -11.34
C CYS A 264 -4.21 4.45 -12.31
N HIS A 265 -2.97 4.51 -11.85
CA HIS A 265 -1.79 4.86 -12.65
C HIS A 265 -0.86 3.65 -12.87
N LYS A 266 -1.42 2.43 -12.82
CA LYS A 266 -0.71 1.18 -13.11
C LYS A 266 0.60 0.99 -12.29
N CYS A 267 0.60 1.40 -11.02
CA CYS A 267 1.77 1.39 -10.13
C CYS A 267 2.22 0.01 -9.64
N LEU A 268 1.71 -1.09 -10.21
CA LEU A 268 2.00 -2.51 -9.92
C LEU A 268 1.68 -2.96 -8.48
N LYS A 269 1.20 -2.08 -7.61
CA LYS A 269 0.99 -2.41 -6.20
C LYS A 269 -0.06 -3.51 -5.99
N CYS A 270 -1.14 -3.51 -6.78
CA CYS A 270 -2.17 -4.54 -6.72
C CYS A 270 -1.62 -5.92 -7.10
N GLU A 271 -0.76 -5.97 -8.12
CA GLU A 271 -0.06 -7.18 -8.54
C GLU A 271 0.83 -7.73 -7.41
N SER A 272 1.64 -6.87 -6.77
CA SER A 272 2.54 -7.28 -5.68
C SER A 272 1.84 -7.83 -4.43
N VAL A 273 0.55 -7.54 -4.22
CA VAL A 273 -0.23 -8.05 -3.08
C VAL A 273 -1.03 -9.29 -3.43
N CYS A 274 -1.16 -9.63 -4.71
CA CYS A 274 -1.91 -10.78 -5.17
C CYS A 274 -1.11 -12.08 -4.99
N LYS A 275 -1.44 -12.84 -3.94
CA LYS A 275 -0.74 -14.07 -3.62
C LYS A 275 -0.96 -15.19 -4.65
N SER A 276 -2.09 -15.19 -5.33
CA SER A 276 -2.42 -16.18 -6.37
C SER A 276 -1.86 -15.83 -7.76
N GLY A 277 -1.24 -14.64 -7.91
CA GLY A 277 -0.76 -14.18 -9.21
C GLY A 277 -1.89 -13.93 -10.22
N ALA A 278 -3.11 -13.68 -9.74
CA ALA A 278 -4.26 -13.43 -10.61
C ALA A 278 -4.25 -12.03 -11.24
N ILE A 279 -3.54 -11.05 -10.66
CA ILE A 279 -3.50 -9.69 -11.16
C ILE A 279 -2.29 -9.52 -12.06
N SER A 280 -2.52 -8.97 -13.25
CA SER A 280 -1.49 -8.58 -14.22
C SER A 280 -1.74 -7.15 -14.69
N ILE A 281 -0.71 -6.33 -14.67
CA ILE A 281 -0.74 -4.95 -15.14
C ILE A 281 0.21 -4.86 -16.33
N MET A 282 -0.36 -4.82 -17.52
CA MET A 282 0.38 -4.80 -18.79
C MET A 282 0.15 -3.46 -19.49
N GLY A 283 1.18 -2.61 -19.52
CA GLY A 283 1.06 -1.25 -20.07
C GLY A 283 -0.05 -0.48 -19.33
N ASP A 284 -1.02 -0.01 -20.10
CA ASP A 284 -2.14 0.78 -19.58
C ASP A 284 -3.38 -0.04 -19.18
N TYR A 285 -3.27 -1.37 -19.13
CA TYR A 285 -4.39 -2.25 -18.84
C TYR A 285 -4.21 -3.00 -17.51
N TYR A 286 -5.23 -2.95 -16.66
CA TYR A 286 -5.32 -3.67 -15.39
C TYR A 286 -6.21 -4.89 -15.57
N TYR A 287 -5.66 -6.08 -15.44
CA TYR A 287 -6.36 -7.34 -15.65
C TYR A 287 -6.36 -8.22 -14.41
N ILE A 288 -7.50 -8.85 -14.12
CA ILE A 288 -7.62 -9.90 -13.10
C ILE A 288 -8.05 -11.18 -13.80
N ASN A 289 -7.18 -12.18 -13.82
CA ASN A 289 -7.52 -13.50 -14.34
C ASN A 289 -8.54 -14.19 -13.43
N PRO A 290 -9.78 -14.46 -13.90
CA PRO A 290 -10.81 -15.07 -13.07
C PRO A 290 -10.47 -16.49 -12.63
N ASP A 291 -9.75 -17.27 -13.46
CA ASP A 291 -9.39 -18.66 -13.15
C ASP A 291 -8.34 -18.78 -12.06
N LYS A 292 -7.47 -17.75 -11.92
CA LYS A 292 -6.44 -17.67 -10.88
C LYS A 292 -6.92 -16.95 -9.63
N CYS A 293 -8.04 -16.22 -9.70
CA CYS A 293 -8.53 -15.43 -8.58
C CYS A 293 -9.21 -16.31 -7.53
N VAL A 294 -8.66 -16.31 -6.32
CA VAL A 294 -9.22 -17.05 -5.16
C VAL A 294 -10.15 -16.20 -4.30
N HIS A 295 -10.63 -15.08 -4.79
CA HIS A 295 -11.59 -14.17 -4.15
C HIS A 295 -11.21 -13.73 -2.73
N CYS A 296 -9.92 -13.66 -2.40
CA CYS A 296 -9.44 -13.31 -1.05
C CYS A 296 -9.63 -11.84 -0.66
N GLY A 297 -9.98 -10.96 -1.61
CA GLY A 297 -10.23 -9.54 -1.39
C GLY A 297 -9.00 -8.70 -1.02
N MET A 298 -7.78 -9.25 -1.05
CA MET A 298 -6.56 -8.52 -0.69
C MET A 298 -6.30 -7.29 -1.57
N CYS A 299 -6.66 -7.36 -2.84
CA CYS A 299 -6.53 -6.25 -3.79
C CYS A 299 -7.66 -5.21 -3.66
N VAL A 300 -8.73 -5.52 -2.95
CA VAL A 300 -9.87 -4.61 -2.75
C VAL A 300 -9.61 -3.67 -1.58
N ASN A 301 -9.30 -4.24 -0.41
CA ASN A 301 -9.08 -3.45 0.79
C ASN A 301 -8.18 -4.20 1.77
N GLN A 302 -6.97 -3.75 1.90
CA GLN A 302 -6.03 -4.24 2.92
C GLN A 302 -5.29 -3.06 3.57
N LYS A 303 -4.45 -3.35 4.56
CA LYS A 303 -3.71 -2.33 5.31
C LYS A 303 -2.95 -1.31 4.43
N ILE A 304 -2.41 -1.76 3.30
CA ILE A 304 -1.65 -0.93 2.35
C ILE A 304 -2.56 -0.24 1.33
N LEU A 305 -3.57 -0.96 0.83
CA LEU A 305 -4.54 -0.45 -0.14
C LEU A 305 -5.81 0.10 0.54
N ARG A 306 -5.66 0.82 1.63
CA ARG A 306 -6.80 1.40 2.35
C ARG A 306 -7.68 2.22 1.43
N GLY A 307 -8.95 1.79 1.29
CA GLY A 307 -9.90 2.43 0.38
C GLY A 307 -9.73 2.03 -1.09
N GLY A 308 -9.02 0.91 -1.37
CA GLY A 308 -8.97 0.27 -2.69
C GLY A 308 -7.76 0.64 -3.55
N CYS A 309 -7.19 1.82 -3.41
CA CYS A 309 -6.08 2.27 -4.24
C CYS A 309 -5.02 3.02 -3.42
N MET A 310 -3.76 2.66 -3.61
CA MET A 310 -2.64 3.35 -2.99
C MET A 310 -2.41 4.73 -3.62
N MET A 311 -2.56 4.83 -4.93
CA MET A 311 -2.35 6.07 -5.68
C MET A 311 -3.32 7.17 -5.26
N ASP A 312 -4.60 6.84 -5.21
CA ASP A 312 -5.62 7.78 -4.77
C ASP A 312 -5.35 8.34 -3.37
N LYS A 313 -4.78 7.53 -2.49
CA LYS A 313 -4.58 7.92 -1.10
C LYS A 313 -3.26 8.63 -0.83
N TYR A 314 -2.19 8.25 -1.49
CA TYR A 314 -0.83 8.64 -1.11
C TYR A 314 -0.04 9.38 -2.18
N LEU A 315 -0.41 9.24 -3.43
CA LEU A 315 0.40 9.70 -4.56
C LEU A 315 -0.35 10.66 -5.49
N ARG A 316 -1.56 11.05 -5.12
CA ARG A 316 -2.37 11.96 -5.93
C ARG A 316 -1.68 13.32 -6.05
N THR A 317 -1.67 13.86 -7.27
CA THR A 317 -1.36 15.27 -7.51
C THR A 317 -2.47 16.14 -6.94
N LYS A 318 -2.13 17.31 -6.45
CA LYS A 318 -3.12 18.40 -6.37
C LYS A 318 -3.40 18.82 -7.83
N ASP A 319 -4.67 18.76 -8.22
CA ASP A 319 -5.14 19.48 -9.39
C ASP A 319 -5.06 20.98 -9.11
#